data_43d6aed33155ec7e8d638c89e490cd31
#
_entry.id   43d6aed33155ec7e8d638c89e490cd31
#
_cell.length_a   1.000
_cell.length_b   1.000
_cell.length_c   1.000
_cell.angle_alpha   90.00
_cell.angle_beta   90.00
_cell.angle_gamma   90.00
#
_symmetry.space_group_name_H-M   'P 1'
#
loop_
_entity.id
_entity.type
_entity.pdbx_description
1 polymer ?
#
loop_
_entity_poly.entity_id
_entity_poly.type
_entity_poly.pdbx_seq_one_letter_code
_entity_poly.pdbx_strand_id
1 'polypeptide(L)' 'MKENFECKIIRELAVLSGCQKGWQLELNEVSWRGDPPKLDLRRWNADHTKCNKGITLTRKEAENLLAALKEELEE' A
#
# COMPACT_ATOMS: atom_id res chain seq x y z
N MET A 1 12.79 19.23 9.09
CA MET A 1 12.57 18.86 8.71
C MET A 1 12.11 18.07 8.30
N LYS A 2 11.90 17.84 8.20
CA LYS A 2 11.59 17.19 7.83
C LYS A 2 11.11 16.40 7.10
N GLU A 3 10.71 15.77 7.03
CA GLU A 3 10.24 15.10 6.40
C GLU A 3 9.82 14.61 5.74
N ASN A 4 10.00 14.18 5.50
CA ASN A 4 9.68 13.79 4.74
C ASN A 4 8.81 13.26 3.87
N PHE A 5 8.57 12.28 3.81
CA PHE A 5 7.51 12.03 2.87
C PHE A 5 6.21 12.53 3.45
N GLU A 6 5.37 13.04 2.58
CA GLU A 6 4.09 13.57 3.04
C GLU A 6 3.00 12.69 2.52
N CYS A 7 2.85 11.54 3.12
CA CYS A 7 1.78 10.64 2.72
C CYS A 7 0.75 10.56 3.84
N LYS A 8 -0.48 10.35 3.43
CA LYS A 8 -1.57 10.23 4.38
C LYS A 8 -2.39 9.00 4.01
N ILE A 9 -2.52 8.07 4.94
CA ILE A 9 -3.37 6.90 4.71
C ILE A 9 -4.81 7.36 4.84
N ILE A 10 -5.54 7.30 3.74
CA ILE A 10 -6.95 7.70 3.71
C ILE A 10 -7.84 6.57 4.21
N ARG A 11 -7.54 5.35 3.78
CA ARG A 11 -8.28 4.16 4.22
C ARG A 11 -7.32 2.98 4.30
N GLU A 12 -7.44 2.22 5.37
CA GLU A 12 -6.72 0.97 5.48
C GLU A 12 -7.60 -0.11 4.87
N LEU A 13 -7.06 -0.82 3.89
CA LEU A 13 -7.85 -1.77 3.13
C LEU A 13 -7.58 -3.20 3.53
N ALA A 14 -6.32 -3.60 3.62
CA ALA A 14 -6.00 -4.99 3.93
C ALA A 14 -4.58 -5.12 4.44
N VAL A 15 -4.39 -6.06 5.36
CA VAL A 15 -3.08 -6.50 5.78
C VAL A 15 -2.82 -7.80 5.03
N LEU A 16 -1.72 -7.84 4.27
CA LEU A 16 -1.45 -8.97 3.40
C LEU A 16 -0.49 -9.97 4.03
N SER A 17 0.29 -9.56 5.01
CA SER A 17 1.15 -10.50 5.72
C SER A 17 1.28 -10.05 7.16
N GLY A 18 1.55 -11.01 8.04
CA GLY A 18 1.74 -10.72 9.44
C GLY A 18 2.97 -9.86 9.67
N CYS A 19 3.02 -9.31 10.87
CA CYS A 19 4.14 -8.46 11.27
C CYS A 19 5.41 -9.30 11.38
N GLN A 20 6.45 -8.86 10.69
CA GLN A 20 7.76 -9.49 10.79
C GLN A 20 8.77 -8.41 11.10
N LYS A 21 9.44 -8.53 12.22
CA LYS A 21 10.44 -7.55 12.64
C LYS A 21 9.86 -6.15 12.69
N GLY A 22 8.61 -6.05 13.11
CA GLY A 22 7.95 -4.76 13.22
C GLY A 22 7.33 -4.22 11.96
N TRP A 23 7.30 -5.01 10.88
CA TRP A 23 6.79 -4.56 9.58
C TRP A 23 5.74 -5.51 9.06
N GLN A 24 4.71 -4.96 8.44
CA GLN A 24 3.71 -5.80 7.78
C GLN A 24 3.35 -5.20 6.43
N LEU A 25 3.03 -6.06 5.49
CA LEU A 25 2.67 -5.66 4.14
C LEU A 25 1.20 -5.30 4.11
N GLU A 26 0.90 -4.11 3.62
CA GLU A 26 -0.47 -3.58 3.64
C GLU A 26 -0.85 -3.03 2.30
N LEU A 27 -2.13 -3.17 2.01
CA LEU A 27 -2.77 -2.47 0.90
C LEU A 27 -3.62 -1.36 1.50
N ASN A 28 -3.34 -0.14 1.13
CA ASN A 28 -4.04 1.02 1.66
C ASN A 28 -4.39 1.97 0.53
N GLU A 29 -5.30 2.90 0.82
CA GLU A 29 -5.54 4.04 -0.05
C GLU A 29 -4.77 5.20 0.53
N VAL A 30 -3.83 5.75 -0.23
CA VAL A 30 -2.88 6.72 0.29
C VAL A 30 -2.85 7.95 -0.61
N SER A 31 -2.83 9.11 0.01
CA SER A 31 -2.63 10.37 -0.68
C SER A 31 -1.19 10.83 -0.45
N TRP A 32 -0.48 11.06 -1.54
CA TRP A 32 0.90 11.56 -1.50
C TRP A 32 0.89 13.04 -1.80
N ARG A 33 1.40 13.82 -0.85
CA ARG A 33 1.58 15.27 -1.02
C ARG A 33 0.28 15.97 -1.44
N GLY A 34 -0.84 15.49 -0.93
CA GLY A 34 -2.12 16.07 -1.27
C GLY A 34 -2.70 15.66 -2.60
N ASP A 35 -2.03 14.77 -3.32
CA ASP A 35 -2.54 14.25 -4.58
C ASP A 35 -3.78 13.40 -4.34
N PRO A 36 -4.59 13.17 -5.37
CA PRO A 36 -5.74 12.28 -5.21
C PRO A 36 -5.29 10.90 -4.71
N PRO A 37 -6.06 10.28 -3.81
CA PRO A 37 -5.64 9.01 -3.25
C PRO A 37 -5.50 7.92 -4.30
N LYS A 38 -4.51 7.06 -4.08
CA LYS A 38 -4.27 5.92 -4.94
C LYS A 38 -4.08 4.69 -4.08
N LEU A 39 -4.23 3.53 -4.68
CA LEU A 39 -3.95 2.29 -3.99
C LEU A 39 -2.44 2.16 -3.82
N ASP A 40 -2.03 1.68 -2.67
CA ASP A 40 -0.63 1.64 -2.30
C ASP A 40 -0.32 0.33 -1.60
N LEU A 41 0.77 -0.29 -2.03
CA LEU A 41 1.19 -1.58 -1.54
C LEU A 41 2.60 -1.43 -1.00
N ARG A 42 2.74 -1.50 0.32
CA ARG A 42 4.06 -1.40 0.95
C ARG A 42 4.00 -1.89 2.38
N ARG A 43 5.18 -2.02 2.97
CA ARG A 43 5.28 -2.43 4.37
C ARG A 43 5.30 -1.20 5.25
N TRP A 44 4.61 -1.31 6.36
CA TRP A 44 4.51 -0.25 7.36
C TRP A 44 4.92 -0.80 8.72
N ASN A 45 5.46 0.09 9.56
CA ASN A 45 5.69 -0.29 10.96
C ASN A 45 4.37 -0.21 11.73
N ALA A 46 4.40 -0.64 13.00
CA ALA A 46 3.17 -0.85 13.77
C ALA A 46 2.31 0.40 13.90
N ASP A 47 2.93 1.56 14.10
CA ASP A 47 2.16 2.79 14.31
C ASP A 47 2.07 3.63 13.05
N HIS A 48 2.48 3.07 11.91
CA HIS A 48 2.39 3.75 10.59
C HIS A 48 3.17 5.06 10.52
N THR A 49 4.22 5.17 11.34
CA THR A 49 5.08 6.35 11.25
C THR A 49 6.18 6.18 10.22
N LYS A 50 6.49 4.94 9.83
CA LYS A 50 7.53 4.66 8.84
C LYS A 50 7.04 3.60 7.88
N CYS A 51 7.52 3.68 6.66
CA CYS A 51 7.22 2.69 5.65
C CYS A 51 8.45 2.43 4.80
N ASN A 52 8.45 1.26 4.18
CA ASN A 52 9.49 0.89 3.22
C ASN A 52 9.08 1.32 1.83
N LYS A 53 9.98 1.14 0.88
CA LYS A 53 9.62 1.32 -0.52
C LYS A 53 8.45 0.43 -0.87
N GLY A 54 7.58 0.95 -1.69
CA GLY A 54 6.44 0.21 -2.15
C GLY A 54 6.04 0.68 -3.51
N ILE A 55 4.81 0.41 -3.87
CA ILE A 55 4.32 0.74 -5.19
C ILE A 55 2.92 1.31 -5.06
N THR A 56 2.66 2.39 -5.80
CA THR A 56 1.31 2.93 -5.93
C THR A 56 0.74 2.48 -7.25
N LEU A 57 -0.54 2.22 -7.25
CA LEU A 57 -1.22 1.69 -8.43
C LEU A 57 -2.34 2.63 -8.84
N THR A 58 -2.44 2.87 -10.13
CA THR A 58 -3.65 3.48 -10.67
C THR A 58 -4.77 2.45 -10.61
N ARG A 59 -6.01 2.93 -10.78
CA ARG A 59 -7.13 2.00 -10.82
C ARG A 59 -6.96 0.96 -11.90
N LYS A 60 -6.52 1.38 -13.08
CA LYS A 60 -6.33 0.46 -14.18
C LYS A 60 -5.26 -0.59 -13.86
N GLU A 61 -4.18 -0.14 -13.24
CA GLU A 61 -3.13 -1.08 -12.85
C GLU A 61 -3.65 -2.07 -11.82
N ALA A 62 -4.44 -1.59 -10.88
CA ALA A 62 -5.02 -2.49 -9.87
C ALA A 62 -5.97 -3.51 -10.49
N GLU A 63 -6.77 -3.08 -11.46
CA GLU A 63 -7.67 -3.99 -12.16
C GLU A 63 -6.89 -5.06 -12.92
N ASN A 64 -5.81 -4.65 -13.57
CA ASN A 64 -4.97 -5.60 -14.29
C ASN A 64 -4.30 -6.58 -13.33
N LEU A 65 -3.87 -6.08 -12.18
CA LEU A 65 -3.28 -6.94 -11.15
C LEU A 65 -4.30 -7.95 -10.65
N LEU A 66 -5.53 -7.50 -10.41
CA LEU A 66 -6.58 -8.40 -9.97
C LEU A 66 -6.79 -9.52 -10.97
N ALA A 67 -6.85 -9.18 -12.26
CA ALA A 67 -7.06 -10.19 -13.29
C ALA A 67 -5.90 -11.19 -13.33
N ALA A 68 -4.68 -10.69 -13.23
CA ALA A 68 -3.50 -11.55 -13.26
C ALA A 68 -3.44 -12.47 -12.06
N LEU A 69 -3.73 -11.94 -10.87
CA LEU A 69 -3.72 -12.75 -9.66
C LEU A 69 -4.82 -13.80 -9.67
N LYS A 70 -5.98 -13.41 -10.18
CA LYS A 70 -7.09 -14.34 -10.26
C LYS A 70 -6.73 -15.52 -11.13
N GLU A 71 -6.16 -15.24 -12.29
CA GLU A 71 -5.76 -16.30 -13.21
C GLU A 71 -4.68 -17.18 -12.61
N GLU A 72 -3.72 -16.58 -11.94
CA GLU A 72 -2.59 -17.33 -11.38
C GLU A 72 -3.00 -18.18 -10.18
N LEU A 73 -3.88 -17.68 -9.35
CA LEU A 73 -4.20 -18.33 -8.08
C LEU A 73 -5.41 -19.26 -8.15
N GLU A 74 -6.24 -19.12 -9.18
CA GLU A 74 -7.36 -20.04 -9.37
C GLU A 74 -6.90 -21.26 -10.14
N GLU A 75 -7.38 -22.39 -9.71
CA GLU A 75 -7.04 -23.65 -10.35
C GLU A 75 -8.08 -24.04 -11.36
#